data_2e1d1244db944555be08eb4dc3e0659f
#
_entry.id   2e1d1244db944555be08eb4dc3e0659f
#
_cell.length_a   1.000
_cell.length_b   1.000
_cell.length_c   1.000
_cell.angle_alpha   90.00
_cell.angle_beta   90.00
_cell.angle_gamma   90.00
#
_symmetry.space_group_name_H-M   'P 1'
#
loop_
_entity.id
_entity.type
_entity.pdbx_description
1 polymer ?
#
loop_
_entity_poly.entity_id
_entity_poly.type
_entity_poly.pdbx_seq_one_letter_code
_entity_poly.pdbx_strand_id
1 'polypeptide(L)'
;SEIIRMNHPTIRPAAQRAPALAPATVRRWLDQGHDDAGRPVVTLDTRNGFEVDYGAFRNAIDWRLAKFSDFPQAAKQHLDELRGKTVISYCTGGIRCEKAAIYLQELGLDSVYQIEGGILKYFEEIGAAHFSGDCFVFDEREALSSELQPADRNKPAA
;
A
#
# COMPACT_ATOMS: atom_id res chain seq x y z
N SER A 1 0.87 -13.74 -13.12
CA SER A 1 1.23 -13.96 -11.75
C SER A 1 0.01 -13.86 -10.84
N GLU A 2 -0.08 -14.74 -9.86
CA GLU A 2 -1.14 -14.72 -8.87
C GLU A 2 -1.21 -13.38 -8.12
N ILE A 3 -0.05 -12.82 -7.82
CA ILE A 3 0.06 -11.59 -7.04
C ILE A 3 -0.72 -10.44 -7.65
N ILE A 4 -0.75 -10.36 -8.97
CA ILE A 4 -1.38 -9.22 -9.64
C ILE A 4 -2.71 -9.56 -10.31
N ARG A 5 -3.22 -10.77 -10.06
CA ARG A 5 -4.49 -11.20 -10.67
C ARG A 5 -5.65 -10.85 -9.77
N MET A 6 -6.67 -10.24 -10.32
CA MET A 6 -7.91 -9.95 -9.59
C MET A 6 -9.16 -10.50 -10.27
N ASN A 7 -9.03 -11.08 -11.45
CA ASN A 7 -10.18 -11.66 -12.18
C ASN A 7 -11.31 -10.65 -12.37
N HIS A 8 -10.97 -9.39 -12.58
CA HIS A 8 -11.95 -8.34 -12.82
C HIS A 8 -11.83 -7.88 -14.28
N PRO A 9 -12.80 -8.22 -15.12
CA PRO A 9 -12.66 -7.99 -16.57
C PRO A 9 -12.65 -6.52 -16.98
N THR A 10 -13.12 -5.62 -16.12
CA THR A 10 -13.18 -4.20 -16.47
C THR A 10 -11.91 -3.43 -16.09
N ILE A 11 -10.97 -4.04 -15.39
CA ILE A 11 -9.75 -3.33 -15.02
C ILE A 11 -8.86 -3.13 -16.24
N ARG A 12 -8.46 -1.88 -16.46
CA ARG A 12 -7.64 -1.48 -17.60
C ARG A 12 -6.51 -0.57 -17.15
N PRO A 13 -5.43 -1.13 -16.61
CA PRO A 13 -4.36 -0.32 -16.03
C PRO A 13 -3.81 0.77 -16.97
N ALA A 14 -3.70 0.46 -18.25
CA ALA A 14 -3.17 1.43 -19.20
C ALA A 14 -4.10 2.63 -19.42
N ALA A 15 -5.41 2.43 -19.28
CA ALA A 15 -6.41 3.48 -19.53
C ALA A 15 -6.84 4.20 -18.26
N GLN A 16 -6.72 3.55 -17.10
CA GLN A 16 -7.26 4.06 -15.83
C GLN A 16 -6.24 3.93 -14.71
N ARG A 17 -5.10 4.57 -14.88
CA ARG A 17 -4.09 4.54 -13.83
C ARG A 17 -4.52 5.39 -12.66
N ALA A 18 -4.33 4.87 -11.46
CA ALA A 18 -4.46 5.68 -10.26
C ALA A 18 -3.23 6.59 -10.17
N PRO A 19 -3.41 7.85 -9.77
CA PRO A 19 -2.28 8.75 -9.63
C PRO A 19 -1.26 8.21 -8.64
N ALA A 20 0.01 8.33 -8.98
CA ALA A 20 1.11 7.92 -8.11
C ALA A 20 1.64 9.14 -7.38
N LEU A 21 1.84 8.99 -6.06
CA LEU A 21 2.40 10.04 -5.23
C LEU A 21 3.87 9.78 -5.00
N ALA A 22 4.69 10.83 -5.15
CA ALA A 22 6.09 10.74 -4.76
C ALA A 22 6.18 10.47 -3.26
N PRO A 23 7.20 9.72 -2.81
CA PRO A 23 7.37 9.46 -1.38
C PRO A 23 7.36 10.71 -0.50
N ALA A 24 7.92 11.81 -0.97
CA ALA A 24 7.93 13.05 -0.20
C ALA A 24 6.51 13.60 0.03
N THR A 25 5.63 13.47 -0.96
CA THR A 25 4.23 13.89 -0.81
C THR A 25 3.51 12.98 0.18
N VAL A 26 3.74 11.67 0.12
CA VAL A 26 3.17 10.72 1.08
C VAL A 26 3.58 11.12 2.49
N ARG A 27 4.87 11.36 2.71
CA ARG A 27 5.35 11.77 4.03
C ARG A 27 4.67 13.05 4.50
N ARG A 28 4.57 14.05 3.63
CA ARG A 28 3.95 15.33 3.99
C ARG A 28 2.48 15.14 4.39
N TRP A 29 1.73 14.36 3.62
CA TRP A 29 0.32 14.11 3.93
C TRP A 29 0.17 13.32 5.23
N LEU A 30 1.04 12.36 5.49
CA LEU A 30 1.01 11.62 6.74
C LEU A 30 1.40 12.50 7.93
N ASP A 31 2.36 13.42 7.75
CA ASP A 31 2.73 14.38 8.79
C ASP A 31 1.54 15.26 9.19
N GLN A 32 0.77 15.70 8.22
CA GLN A 32 -0.35 16.61 8.51
C GLN A 32 -1.68 15.89 8.74
N GLY A 33 -1.79 14.63 8.37
CA GLY A 33 -3.00 13.85 8.58
C GLY A 33 -4.07 14.04 7.52
N HIS A 34 -3.82 14.86 6.52
CA HIS A 34 -4.79 15.17 5.46
C HIS A 34 -4.04 15.49 4.16
N ASP A 35 -4.76 15.43 3.04
CA ASP A 35 -4.21 15.80 1.75
C ASP A 35 -4.20 17.33 1.59
N ASP A 36 -3.83 17.81 0.40
CA ASP A 36 -3.72 19.25 0.16
C ASP A 36 -5.08 19.95 0.09
N ALA A 37 -6.15 19.20 -0.03
CA ALA A 37 -7.52 19.75 0.02
C ALA A 37 -8.13 19.63 1.42
N GLY A 38 -7.38 19.14 2.41
CA GLY A 38 -7.86 19.01 3.78
C GLY A 38 -8.62 17.71 4.06
N ARG A 39 -8.64 16.77 3.13
CA ARG A 39 -9.36 15.51 3.29
C ARG A 39 -8.51 14.53 4.10
N PRO A 40 -9.07 13.84 5.10
CA PRO A 40 -8.28 12.91 5.91
C PRO A 40 -7.65 11.82 5.05
N VAL A 41 -6.42 11.44 5.39
CA VAL A 41 -5.65 10.45 4.64
C VAL A 41 -5.57 9.16 5.44
N VAL A 42 -5.75 8.04 4.74
CA VAL A 42 -5.49 6.71 5.29
C VAL A 42 -4.58 5.95 4.34
N THR A 43 -3.76 5.07 4.89
CA THR A 43 -2.97 4.15 4.08
C THR A 43 -3.68 2.80 4.05
N LEU A 44 -3.67 2.17 2.89
CA LEU A 44 -4.25 0.84 2.70
C LEU A 44 -3.14 -0.10 2.23
N ASP A 45 -2.82 -1.06 3.08
CA ASP A 45 -1.81 -2.07 2.76
C ASP A 45 -2.46 -3.15 1.92
N THR A 46 -1.99 -3.32 0.70
CA THR A 46 -2.57 -4.30 -0.23
C THR A 46 -1.77 -5.59 -0.29
N ARG A 47 -0.79 -5.72 0.61
CA ARG A 47 0.03 -6.93 0.68
C ARG A 47 -0.70 -8.03 1.43
N ASN A 48 -0.14 -9.22 1.37
CA ASN A 48 -0.63 -10.33 2.18
C ASN A 48 -0.36 -10.07 3.66
N GLY A 49 -1.21 -10.61 4.54
CA GLY A 49 -1.08 -10.37 5.97
C GLY A 49 0.28 -10.74 6.52
N PHE A 50 0.87 -11.84 6.02
CA PHE A 50 2.19 -12.25 6.52
C PHE A 50 3.28 -11.23 6.21
N GLU A 51 3.16 -10.51 5.08
CA GLU A 51 4.13 -9.46 4.74
C GLU A 51 3.97 -8.26 5.69
N VAL A 52 2.73 -7.93 6.00
CA VAL A 52 2.43 -6.82 6.92
C VAL A 52 3.03 -7.08 8.30
N ASP A 53 3.08 -8.33 8.70
CA ASP A 53 3.63 -8.69 10.01
C ASP A 53 5.12 -8.38 10.15
N TYR A 54 5.85 -8.27 9.05
CA TYR A 54 7.25 -7.82 9.08
C TYR A 54 7.35 -6.32 9.33
N GLY A 55 6.38 -5.56 8.86
CA GLY A 55 6.38 -4.12 9.01
C GLY A 55 5.35 -3.47 8.10
N ALA A 56 4.88 -2.30 8.49
CA ALA A 56 3.84 -1.57 7.77
C ALA A 56 3.85 -0.09 8.16
N PHE A 57 3.19 0.74 7.37
CA PHE A 57 2.92 2.10 7.80
C PHE A 57 2.06 2.06 9.06
N ARG A 58 2.35 2.95 10.00
CA ARG A 58 1.58 3.02 11.24
C ARG A 58 0.13 3.36 10.92
N ASN A 59 -0.77 2.65 11.60
CA ASN A 59 -2.23 2.82 11.42
C ASN A 59 -2.72 2.46 10.02
N ALA A 60 -1.94 1.71 9.25
CA ALA A 60 -2.39 1.24 7.95
C ALA A 60 -3.58 0.30 8.12
N ILE A 61 -4.51 0.40 7.18
CA ILE A 61 -5.61 -0.56 7.09
C ILE A 61 -5.04 -1.83 6.46
N ASP A 62 -5.23 -2.95 7.14
CA ASP A 62 -4.75 -4.26 6.72
C ASP A 62 -5.92 -5.23 6.80
N TRP A 63 -6.38 -5.71 5.66
CA TRP A 63 -7.51 -6.65 5.61
C TRP A 63 -7.05 -8.10 5.71
N ARG A 64 -5.80 -8.34 6.08
CA ARG A 64 -5.25 -9.68 6.30
C ARG A 64 -5.45 -10.61 5.11
N LEU A 65 -5.11 -10.14 3.93
CA LEU A 65 -5.24 -10.95 2.72
C LEU A 65 -4.34 -12.18 2.80
N ALA A 66 -4.88 -13.34 2.43
CA ALA A 66 -4.07 -14.55 2.28
C ALA A 66 -3.35 -14.50 0.93
N LYS A 67 -4.00 -13.93 -0.09
CA LYS A 67 -3.44 -13.76 -1.42
C LYS A 67 -4.12 -12.56 -2.08
N PHE A 68 -3.47 -11.98 -3.07
CA PHE A 68 -3.99 -10.76 -3.68
C PHE A 68 -5.33 -10.95 -4.39
N SER A 69 -5.61 -12.15 -4.89
CA SER A 69 -6.90 -12.41 -5.52
C SER A 69 -8.08 -12.31 -4.54
N ASP A 70 -7.82 -12.24 -3.23
CA ASP A 70 -8.85 -11.99 -2.24
C ASP A 70 -9.20 -10.50 -2.11
N PHE A 71 -8.42 -9.62 -2.72
CA PHE A 71 -8.60 -8.18 -2.56
C PHE A 71 -9.98 -7.68 -3.01
N PRO A 72 -10.50 -8.07 -4.18
CA PRO A 72 -11.78 -7.53 -4.63
C PRO A 72 -12.90 -7.76 -3.63
N GLN A 73 -12.99 -8.96 -3.05
CA GLN A 73 -14.03 -9.25 -2.09
C GLN A 73 -13.84 -8.47 -0.79
N ALA A 74 -12.62 -8.39 -0.30
CA ALA A 74 -12.32 -7.62 0.90
C ALA A 74 -12.67 -6.15 0.70
N ALA A 75 -12.35 -5.59 -0.48
CA ALA A 75 -12.68 -4.21 -0.78
C ALA A 75 -14.18 -3.94 -0.75
N LYS A 76 -14.98 -4.86 -1.29
CA LYS A 76 -16.44 -4.72 -1.25
C LYS A 76 -16.96 -4.78 0.19
N GLN A 77 -16.41 -5.66 1.00
CA GLN A 77 -16.84 -5.83 2.39
C GLN A 77 -16.47 -4.63 3.26
N HIS A 78 -15.34 -3.99 2.97
CA HIS A 78 -14.77 -2.95 3.83
C HIS A 78 -14.78 -1.56 3.21
N LEU A 79 -15.54 -1.37 2.13
CA LEU A 79 -15.50 -0.12 1.38
C LEU A 79 -15.85 1.08 2.25
N ASP A 80 -16.74 0.91 3.22
CA ASP A 80 -17.15 2.00 4.09
C ASP A 80 -16.02 2.55 4.95
N GLU A 81 -14.98 1.76 5.20
CA GLU A 81 -13.81 2.21 5.95
C GLU A 81 -13.05 3.30 5.18
N LEU A 82 -13.25 3.37 3.87
CA LEU A 82 -12.48 4.25 2.99
C LEU A 82 -13.28 5.47 2.51
N ARG A 83 -14.59 5.46 2.68
CA ARG A 83 -15.43 6.55 2.19
C ARG A 83 -15.12 7.86 2.90
N GLY A 84 -15.10 8.95 2.14
CA GLY A 84 -14.84 10.28 2.69
C GLY A 84 -13.38 10.55 2.98
N LYS A 85 -12.50 9.63 2.64
CA LYS A 85 -11.08 9.74 2.93
C LYS A 85 -10.26 9.71 1.65
N THR A 86 -9.07 10.26 1.70
CA THR A 86 -8.08 10.07 0.65
C THR A 86 -7.29 8.81 0.98
N VAL A 87 -7.28 7.87 0.06
CA VAL A 87 -6.68 6.55 0.27
C VAL A 87 -5.35 6.49 -0.44
N ILE A 88 -4.30 6.12 0.29
CA ILE A 88 -3.00 5.83 -0.30
C ILE A 88 -2.82 4.32 -0.27
N SER A 89 -2.99 3.69 -1.41
CA SER A 89 -2.81 2.26 -1.60
C SER A 89 -1.32 1.98 -1.77
N TYR A 90 -0.79 0.97 -1.09
CA TYR A 90 0.62 0.66 -1.22
C TYR A 90 0.91 -0.83 -1.14
N CYS A 91 2.05 -1.21 -1.70
CA CYS A 91 2.61 -2.55 -1.58
C CYS A 91 4.13 -2.42 -1.58
N THR A 92 4.83 -3.51 -1.78
CA THR A 92 6.29 -3.50 -1.72
C THR A 92 6.91 -2.68 -2.86
N GLY A 93 6.59 -3.01 -4.11
CA GLY A 93 7.21 -2.40 -5.29
C GLY A 93 6.27 -1.61 -6.18
N GLY A 94 4.98 -1.55 -5.88
CA GLY A 94 4.04 -0.72 -6.61
C GLY A 94 3.13 -1.45 -7.61
N ILE A 95 3.23 -2.76 -7.76
CA ILE A 95 2.43 -3.49 -8.76
C ILE A 95 1.03 -3.80 -8.25
N ARG A 96 0.93 -4.41 -7.08
CA ARG A 96 -0.37 -4.80 -6.51
C ARG A 96 -1.20 -3.57 -6.17
N CYS A 97 -0.57 -2.54 -5.61
CA CYS A 97 -1.29 -1.35 -5.19
C CYS A 97 -1.88 -0.57 -6.36
N GLU A 98 -1.26 -0.62 -7.54
CA GLU A 98 -1.84 0.02 -8.72
C GLU A 98 -3.14 -0.66 -9.11
N LYS A 99 -3.16 -1.98 -9.17
CA LYS A 99 -4.37 -2.71 -9.52
C LYS A 99 -5.45 -2.52 -8.45
N ALA A 100 -5.06 -2.53 -7.18
CA ALA A 100 -5.97 -2.30 -6.08
C ALA A 100 -6.61 -0.90 -6.16
N ALA A 101 -5.80 0.12 -6.43
CA ALA A 101 -6.29 1.49 -6.52
C ALA A 101 -7.29 1.65 -7.67
N ILE A 102 -7.00 1.06 -8.82
CA ILE A 102 -7.91 1.10 -9.97
C ILE A 102 -9.24 0.43 -9.61
N TYR A 103 -9.18 -0.71 -8.95
CA TYR A 103 -10.39 -1.41 -8.55
C TYR A 103 -11.24 -0.57 -7.58
N LEU A 104 -10.60 0.09 -6.62
CA LEU A 104 -11.30 0.96 -5.68
C LEU A 104 -11.99 2.12 -6.41
N GLN A 105 -11.33 2.68 -7.42
CA GLN A 105 -11.95 3.72 -8.24
C GLN A 105 -13.21 3.20 -8.95
N GLU A 106 -13.16 1.96 -9.44
CA GLU A 106 -14.32 1.36 -10.09
C GLU A 106 -15.45 1.10 -9.10
N LEU A 107 -15.14 0.93 -7.83
CA LEU A 107 -16.16 0.81 -6.78
C LEU A 107 -16.73 2.17 -6.35
N GLY A 108 -16.24 3.26 -6.93
CA GLY A 108 -16.81 4.58 -6.70
C GLY A 108 -16.01 5.50 -5.78
N LEU A 109 -14.83 5.08 -5.33
CA LEU A 109 -13.97 5.98 -4.55
C LEU A 109 -13.30 6.98 -5.49
N ASP A 110 -13.33 8.26 -5.12
CA ASP A 110 -12.89 9.35 -5.97
C ASP A 110 -11.53 9.94 -5.58
N SER A 111 -10.95 9.50 -4.47
CA SER A 111 -9.67 10.04 -4.00
C SER A 111 -8.75 8.88 -3.60
N VAL A 112 -8.20 8.21 -4.61
CA VAL A 112 -7.35 7.05 -4.42
C VAL A 112 -6.04 7.28 -5.15
N TYR A 113 -4.94 7.08 -4.43
CA TYR A 113 -3.59 7.23 -4.94
C TYR A 113 -2.78 5.98 -4.62
N GLN A 114 -1.61 5.89 -5.22
CA GLN A 114 -0.66 4.85 -4.86
C GLN A 114 0.69 5.49 -4.56
N ILE A 115 1.54 4.80 -3.79
CA ILE A 115 2.90 5.27 -3.57
C ILE A 115 3.74 4.86 -4.77
N GLU A 116 4.33 5.85 -5.45
CA GLU A 116 5.20 5.56 -6.57
C GLU A 116 6.38 4.70 -6.09
N GLY A 117 6.55 3.54 -6.72
CA GLY A 117 7.63 2.62 -6.37
C GLY A 117 7.45 1.88 -5.06
N GLY A 118 6.30 2.04 -4.38
CA GLY A 118 5.98 1.30 -3.18
C GLY A 118 6.86 1.60 -1.98
N ILE A 119 6.85 0.67 -1.01
CA ILE A 119 7.64 0.81 0.22
C ILE A 119 9.13 0.95 -0.08
N LEU A 120 9.64 0.21 -1.06
CA LEU A 120 11.08 0.23 -1.33
C LEU A 120 11.55 1.61 -1.76
N LYS A 121 10.80 2.29 -2.62
CA LYS A 121 11.16 3.64 -3.03
C LYS A 121 10.99 4.62 -1.87
N TYR A 122 9.97 4.44 -1.06
CA TYR A 122 9.77 5.26 0.13
C TYR A 122 10.98 5.13 1.07
N PHE A 123 11.45 3.90 1.33
CA PHE A 123 12.64 3.70 2.16
C PHE A 123 13.86 4.40 1.56
N GLU A 124 14.03 4.28 0.24
CA GLU A 124 15.18 4.89 -0.44
C GLU A 124 15.20 6.40 -0.29
N GLU A 125 14.06 7.05 -0.44
CA GLU A 125 13.99 8.51 -0.49
C GLU A 125 13.70 9.15 0.87
N ILE A 126 12.92 8.49 1.72
CA ILE A 126 12.44 9.06 2.97
C ILE A 126 13.03 8.33 4.20
N GLY A 127 13.20 7.02 4.10
CA GLY A 127 13.58 6.23 5.26
C GLY A 127 12.36 5.73 6.02
N ALA A 128 12.41 5.76 7.35
CA ALA A 128 11.44 5.07 8.20
C ALA A 128 10.29 5.96 8.72
N ALA A 129 10.16 7.18 8.26
CA ALA A 129 9.10 8.06 8.77
C ALA A 129 7.72 7.42 8.56
N HIS A 130 6.94 7.32 9.64
CA HIS A 130 5.61 6.71 9.65
C HIS A 130 5.57 5.21 9.39
N PHE A 131 6.71 4.55 9.29
CA PHE A 131 6.78 3.12 9.03
C PHE A 131 7.34 2.40 10.25
N SER A 132 6.74 1.27 10.61
CA SER A 132 7.18 0.44 11.73
C SER A 132 7.65 -0.91 11.21
N GLY A 133 8.85 -1.33 11.59
CA GLY A 133 9.40 -2.61 11.21
C GLY A 133 10.13 -2.59 9.88
N ASP A 134 10.17 -3.73 9.22
CA ASP A 134 10.93 -3.97 8.00
C ASP A 134 9.99 -4.28 6.84
N CYS A 135 10.53 -4.29 5.61
CA CYS A 135 9.73 -4.63 4.44
C CYS A 135 10.13 -6.01 3.93
N PHE A 136 9.17 -6.95 3.95
CA PHE A 136 9.38 -8.27 3.37
C PHE A 136 9.52 -8.16 1.85
N VAL A 137 10.48 -8.89 1.29
CA VAL A 137 10.67 -8.98 -0.16
C VAL A 137 10.76 -10.44 -0.58
N PHE A 138 10.24 -10.75 -1.77
CA PHE A 138 10.23 -12.12 -2.30
C PHE A 138 11.56 -12.44 -2.98
N ASP A 139 12.63 -12.48 -2.18
CA ASP A 139 13.94 -12.91 -2.66
C ASP A 139 14.70 -13.51 -1.47
N GLU A 140 15.95 -13.85 -1.66
CA GLU A 140 16.72 -14.53 -0.63
C GLU A 140 17.03 -13.65 0.58
N ARG A 141 16.80 -12.35 0.50
CA ARG A 141 16.96 -11.45 1.65
C ARG A 141 15.75 -11.46 2.57
N GLU A 142 14.59 -11.84 2.08
CA GLU A 142 13.28 -11.93 2.73
C GLU A 142 12.74 -10.60 3.26
N ALA A 143 13.51 -9.85 4.00
CA ALA A 143 13.07 -8.57 4.54
C ALA A 143 14.19 -7.55 4.48
N LEU A 144 13.82 -6.30 4.26
CA LEU A 144 14.76 -5.18 4.23
C LEU A 144 14.36 -4.16 5.28
N SER A 145 15.37 -3.61 5.95
CA SER A 145 15.19 -2.46 6.83
C SER A 145 14.91 -1.20 6.01
N SER A 146 14.54 -0.12 6.68
CA SER A 146 14.33 1.16 6.01
C SER A 146 15.60 1.73 5.38
N GLU A 147 16.76 1.16 5.68
CA GLU A 147 18.03 1.50 5.04
C GLU A 147 18.35 0.55 3.89
N LEU A 148 17.39 -0.31 3.51
CA LEU A 148 17.50 -1.27 2.42
C LEU A 148 18.61 -2.28 2.64
N GLN A 149 18.87 -2.62 3.91
CA GLN A 149 19.82 -3.65 4.31
C GLN A 149 19.07 -4.88 4.77
N PRO A 150 19.62 -6.09 4.60
CA PRO A 150 18.98 -7.29 5.12
C PRO A 150 18.66 -7.15 6.59
N ALA A 151 17.43 -7.45 6.97
CA ALA A 151 16.98 -7.30 8.34
C ALA A 151 17.32 -8.54 9.17
N ASP A 152 17.40 -8.36 10.51
CA ASP A 152 17.58 -9.48 11.44
C ASP A 152 16.24 -10.21 11.55
N ARG A 153 16.21 -11.47 11.08
CA ARG A 153 15.00 -12.28 11.09
C ARG A 153 14.50 -12.64 12.48
N ASN A 154 15.36 -12.53 13.47
CA ASN A 154 14.98 -12.85 14.85
C ASN A 154 14.40 -11.64 15.58
N LYS A 155 14.35 -10.49 14.92
CA LYS A 155 13.88 -9.25 15.50
C LYS A 155 12.46 -8.99 15.02
N PRO A 156 11.46 -9.02 15.92
CA PRO A 156 10.08 -8.77 15.50
C PRO A 156 9.88 -7.34 15.03
N ALA A 157 8.85 -7.12 14.22
CA ALA A 157 8.43 -5.79 13.82
C ALA A 157 7.97 -5.00 15.04
N ALA A 158 8.27 -3.71 15.04
CA ALA A 158 7.90 -2.85 16.16
C ALA A 158 6.42 -2.48 16.13
#